data_65fa319dfced5915e201e66c960fb3bd
#
_entry.id   65fa319dfced5915e201e66c960fb3bd
#
_cell.length_a   1.000
_cell.length_b   1.000
_cell.length_c   1.000
_cell.angle_alpha   90.00
_cell.angle_beta   90.00
_cell.angle_gamma   90.00
#
_symmetry.space_group_name_H-M   'P 1'
#
loop_
_entity.id
_entity.type
_entity.pdbx_description
1 polymer ?
#
loop_
_entity_poly.entity_id
_entity_poly.type
_entity_poly.pdbx_seq_one_letter_code
_entity_poly.pdbx_strand_id
1 'polypeptide(L)'
;MISGGRGRLTASGLPGALASLERTHPMSPSRRSFIASLGGAAAGLALAPALRAADGPAPRKLGIALCGLGGYSNGELSPALLETKNVKLVAAITGTRAKGEKLAKLHGFDEANIYSYDQWDKVATNKEIDVVYVVTPPGIHAQNVLAAFGAGKHVICEKPMATSVAECDAMIAAGKKAGKRLAIGYRL
;
A
#
# COMPACT_ATOMS: atom_id res chain seq x y z
N MET A 1 -62.12 32.61 -4.51
CA MET A 1 -62.24 34.04 -4.74
C MET A 1 -60.89 34.69 -4.70
N ILE A 2 -60.56 35.29 -5.73
CA ILE A 2 -59.83 36.46 -6.17
C ILE A 2 -58.36 36.20 -6.44
N SER A 3 -57.97 36.10 -7.69
CA SER A 3 -57.61 37.13 -8.70
C SER A 3 -56.24 37.72 -8.38
N GLY A 4 -55.24 37.57 -9.13
CA GLY A 4 -55.04 38.04 -10.50
C GLY A 4 -53.93 39.07 -10.48
N GLY A 5 -52.91 38.94 -11.26
CA GLY A 5 -51.87 39.96 -11.38
C GLY A 5 -50.74 39.55 -12.32
N ARG A 6 -51.02 39.58 -13.61
CA ARG A 6 -49.97 39.54 -14.66
C ARG A 6 -49.38 40.94 -14.81
N GLY A 7 -48.13 41.12 -14.50
CA GLY A 7 -47.34 42.28 -14.88
C GLY A 7 -46.39 41.95 -16.03
N ARG A 8 -46.77 42.36 -17.20
CA ARG A 8 -45.94 42.36 -18.43
C ARG A 8 -45.13 43.64 -18.40
N LEU A 9 -43.80 43.59 -18.40
CA LEU A 9 -42.95 44.71 -18.70
C LEU A 9 -42.13 44.42 -19.97
N THR A 10 -42.25 45.39 -20.78
CA THR A 10 -41.80 45.53 -22.17
C THR A 10 -40.28 45.63 -22.32
N ALA A 11 -39.84 45.18 -23.45
CA ALA A 11 -38.50 45.32 -23.98
C ALA A 11 -38.16 46.78 -24.34
N SER A 12 -36.95 47.18 -24.06
CA SER A 12 -36.16 48.21 -24.75
C SER A 12 -34.72 47.90 -24.47
N GLY A 13 -33.97 47.39 -25.39
CA GLY A 13 -33.37 48.07 -26.50
C GLY A 13 -32.01 48.58 -26.08
N LEU A 14 -30.92 47.89 -26.50
CA LEU A 14 -29.67 48.54 -26.76
C LEU A 14 -28.68 47.74 -27.57
N PRO A 15 -27.83 48.41 -28.34
CA PRO A 15 -27.03 47.81 -29.39
C PRO A 15 -25.61 47.48 -28.96
N GLY A 16 -25.11 46.44 -29.58
CA GLY A 16 -23.81 46.37 -30.19
C GLY A 16 -22.54 46.50 -29.35
N ALA A 17 -21.90 45.41 -29.12
CA ALA A 17 -20.43 45.29 -29.32
C ALA A 17 -20.06 43.81 -29.41
N LEU A 18 -20.12 43.26 -30.60
CA LEU A 18 -19.45 42.01 -30.96
C LEU A 18 -17.92 42.29 -30.98
N ALA A 19 -17.29 42.05 -29.85
CA ALA A 19 -15.84 41.89 -29.83
C ALA A 19 -15.53 40.42 -30.09
N SER A 20 -15.11 40.16 -31.30
CA SER A 20 -14.56 38.89 -31.76
C SER A 20 -13.34 38.54 -30.93
N LEU A 21 -13.49 37.65 -29.96
CA LEU A 21 -12.36 36.97 -29.34
C LEU A 21 -11.89 35.88 -30.27
N GLU A 22 -10.96 36.21 -31.16
CA GLU A 22 -10.13 35.24 -31.85
C GLU A 22 -9.38 34.41 -30.83
N ARG A 23 -9.81 33.17 -30.67
CA ARG A 23 -9.05 32.16 -29.92
C ARG A 23 -7.85 31.78 -30.79
N THR A 24 -6.72 32.36 -30.49
CA THR A 24 -5.46 31.84 -30.98
C THR A 24 -5.18 30.50 -30.31
N HIS A 25 -5.43 29.42 -31.03
CA HIS A 25 -4.97 28.12 -30.62
C HIS A 25 -3.43 28.09 -30.66
N PRO A 26 -2.75 27.68 -29.56
CA PRO A 26 -1.32 27.50 -29.66
C PRO A 26 -1.05 26.33 -30.63
N MET A 27 -0.34 26.65 -31.73
CA MET A 27 0.10 25.64 -32.70
C MET A 27 0.98 24.63 -32.00
N SER A 28 0.54 23.37 -31.96
CA SER A 28 1.38 22.26 -31.52
C SER A 28 2.61 22.16 -32.43
N PRO A 29 3.81 22.02 -31.87
CA PRO A 29 5.04 21.95 -32.66
C PRO A 29 4.98 20.71 -33.57
N SER A 30 5.31 20.94 -34.86
CA SER A 30 5.34 19.87 -35.85
C SER A 30 6.45 18.88 -35.54
N ARG A 31 6.30 17.62 -35.96
CA ARG A 31 7.33 16.57 -35.76
C ARG A 31 8.71 17.00 -36.30
N ARG A 32 8.75 17.88 -37.29
CA ARG A 32 10.00 18.43 -37.85
C ARG A 32 10.68 19.45 -36.93
N SER A 33 9.91 20.28 -36.21
CA SER A 33 10.48 21.21 -35.21
C SER A 33 10.98 20.50 -33.98
N PHE A 34 10.36 19.38 -33.60
CA PHE A 34 10.83 18.53 -32.47
C PHE A 34 12.18 17.86 -32.81
N ILE A 35 12.35 17.38 -34.05
CA ILE A 35 13.61 16.74 -34.50
C ILE A 35 14.72 17.78 -34.65
N ALA A 36 14.40 19.00 -35.09
CA ALA A 36 15.40 20.08 -35.24
C ALA A 36 15.94 20.58 -33.87
N SER A 37 15.13 20.51 -32.79
CA SER A 37 15.60 20.87 -31.44
C SER A 37 16.48 19.80 -30.80
N LEU A 38 16.50 18.57 -31.31
CA LEU A 38 17.41 17.50 -30.88
C LEU A 38 18.81 17.55 -31.50
N GLY A 39 18.96 18.28 -32.61
CA GLY A 39 20.24 18.42 -33.33
C GLY A 39 21.23 19.38 -32.67
N GLY A 40 20.81 20.26 -31.76
CA GLY A 40 21.66 21.22 -31.07
C GLY A 40 22.30 20.73 -29.77
N ALA A 41 21.94 19.56 -29.29
CA ALA A 41 22.39 19.04 -27.98
C ALA A 41 23.54 18.02 -28.05
N ALA A 42 24.10 17.78 -29.26
CA ALA A 42 25.15 16.76 -29.43
C ALA A 42 26.55 17.20 -28.91
N ALA A 43 26.76 18.46 -28.54
CA ALA A 43 28.04 18.94 -28.00
C ALA A 43 28.10 18.98 -26.47
N GLY A 44 26.99 18.74 -25.78
CA GLY A 44 26.91 18.74 -24.30
C GLY A 44 26.91 17.35 -23.66
N LEU A 45 26.95 16.27 -24.44
CA LEU A 45 26.81 14.88 -23.93
C LEU A 45 28.13 14.27 -23.41
N ALA A 46 29.25 15.01 -23.42
CA ALA A 46 30.53 14.50 -22.92
C ALA A 46 30.70 14.68 -21.37
N LEU A 47 29.74 15.30 -20.69
CA LEU A 47 29.79 15.54 -19.23
C LEU A 47 28.47 15.19 -18.50
N ALA A 48 27.64 14.34 -19.09
CA ALA A 48 26.67 13.66 -18.25
C ALA A 48 27.49 12.67 -17.41
N PRO A 49 27.65 12.88 -16.08
CA PRO A 49 28.04 11.76 -15.24
C PRO A 49 26.97 10.71 -15.52
N ALA A 50 27.41 9.56 -16.05
CA ALA A 50 26.53 8.42 -16.11
C ALA A 50 25.84 8.37 -14.76
N LEU A 51 24.54 8.58 -14.72
CA LEU A 51 23.68 8.17 -13.62
C LEU A 51 23.76 6.62 -13.64
N ARG A 52 24.97 6.14 -13.29
CA ARG A 52 25.11 4.81 -12.77
C ARG A 52 24.15 4.83 -11.60
N ALA A 53 23.05 4.11 -11.72
CA ALA A 53 22.33 3.66 -10.57
C ALA A 53 23.44 3.17 -9.62
N ALA A 54 23.66 3.93 -8.54
CA ALA A 54 24.67 3.55 -7.57
C ALA A 54 24.31 2.12 -7.24
N ASP A 55 25.27 1.19 -7.44
CA ASP A 55 25.21 -0.16 -6.88
C ASP A 55 25.21 0.01 -5.36
N GLY A 56 24.10 0.52 -4.84
CA GLY A 56 23.82 0.49 -3.42
C GLY A 56 23.71 -0.98 -3.03
N PRO A 57 24.04 -1.33 -1.78
CA PRO A 57 23.89 -2.69 -1.30
C PRO A 57 22.48 -3.15 -1.68
N ALA A 58 22.38 -4.37 -2.23
CA ALA A 58 21.12 -4.94 -2.66
C ALA A 58 20.05 -4.73 -1.57
N PRO A 59 18.85 -4.22 -1.92
CA PRO A 59 17.85 -3.90 -0.93
C PRO A 59 17.58 -5.15 -0.08
N ARG A 60 17.64 -5.00 1.25
CA ARG A 60 17.40 -6.12 2.16
C ARG A 60 16.02 -6.70 1.91
N LYS A 61 15.88 -8.01 2.03
CA LYS A 61 14.56 -8.66 1.98
C LYS A 61 13.69 -8.13 3.14
N LEU A 62 12.42 -7.86 2.87
CA LEU A 62 11.46 -7.52 3.91
C LEU A 62 11.20 -8.71 4.82
N GLY A 63 11.24 -8.51 6.13
CA GLY A 63 10.95 -9.53 7.12
C GLY A 63 9.45 -9.67 7.36
N ILE A 64 8.94 -10.88 7.22
CA ILE A 64 7.55 -11.21 7.50
C ILE A 64 7.46 -12.02 8.79
N ALA A 65 6.49 -11.69 9.65
CA ALA A 65 6.03 -12.53 10.74
C ALA A 65 4.68 -13.16 10.36
N LEU A 66 4.54 -14.49 10.40
CA LEU A 66 3.24 -15.14 10.25
C LEU A 66 2.50 -15.15 11.60
N CYS A 67 1.31 -14.55 11.63
CA CYS A 67 0.41 -14.53 12.78
C CYS A 67 -0.74 -15.51 12.55
N GLY A 68 -0.69 -16.64 13.25
CA GLY A 68 -1.59 -17.77 13.06
C GLY A 68 -0.96 -18.87 12.20
N LEU A 69 -0.69 -20.02 12.81
CA LEU A 69 -0.06 -21.18 12.17
C LEU A 69 -1.08 -22.32 11.97
N GLY A 70 -2.10 -22.04 11.14
CA GLY A 70 -3.11 -23.00 10.71
C GLY A 70 -2.68 -23.80 9.47
N GLY A 71 -3.63 -24.53 8.86
CA GLY A 71 -3.41 -25.32 7.66
C GLY A 71 -2.92 -24.46 6.48
N TYR A 72 -3.55 -23.31 6.23
CA TYR A 72 -3.18 -22.41 5.14
C TYR A 72 -1.78 -21.81 5.33
N SER A 73 -1.43 -21.39 6.55
CA SER A 73 -0.08 -20.88 6.83
C SER A 73 1.00 -21.91 6.57
N ASN A 74 0.79 -23.15 7.01
CA ASN A 74 1.79 -24.21 6.90
C ASN A 74 1.81 -24.87 5.52
N GLY A 75 0.63 -25.06 4.90
CA GLY A 75 0.50 -25.77 3.62
C GLY A 75 0.76 -24.91 2.39
N GLU A 76 0.39 -23.64 2.43
CA GLU A 76 0.43 -22.76 1.27
C GLU A 76 1.43 -21.59 1.44
N LEU A 77 1.27 -20.79 2.50
CA LEU A 77 2.07 -19.59 2.66
C LEU A 77 3.53 -19.89 2.99
N SER A 78 3.79 -20.85 3.88
CA SER A 78 5.15 -21.19 4.27
C SER A 78 5.98 -21.70 3.07
N PRO A 79 5.53 -22.66 2.26
CA PRO A 79 6.24 -23.03 1.05
C PRO A 79 6.43 -21.88 0.07
N ALA A 80 5.38 -21.08 -0.17
CA ALA A 80 5.46 -19.95 -1.09
C ALA A 80 6.49 -18.91 -0.65
N LEU A 81 6.65 -18.67 0.64
CA LEU A 81 7.63 -17.73 1.18
C LEU A 81 9.07 -18.17 0.95
N LEU A 82 9.35 -19.46 0.82
CA LEU A 82 10.68 -19.97 0.47
C LEU A 82 11.10 -19.60 -0.96
N GLU A 83 10.12 -19.50 -1.88
CA GLU A 83 10.35 -19.16 -3.28
C GLU A 83 10.49 -17.66 -3.54
N THR A 84 10.23 -16.81 -2.53
CA THR A 84 10.23 -15.36 -2.72
C THR A 84 11.63 -14.76 -2.72
N LYS A 85 11.85 -13.77 -3.62
CA LYS A 85 13.14 -13.06 -3.73
C LYS A 85 13.25 -11.86 -2.80
N ASN A 86 12.13 -11.16 -2.55
CA ASN A 86 12.10 -9.84 -1.91
C ASN A 86 11.70 -9.88 -0.44
N VAL A 87 11.19 -11.01 0.03
CA VAL A 87 10.73 -11.18 1.42
C VAL A 87 11.37 -12.41 2.04
N LYS A 88 11.42 -12.48 3.35
CA LYS A 88 11.81 -13.68 4.11
C LYS A 88 10.94 -13.80 5.36
N LEU A 89 10.63 -15.02 5.75
CA LEU A 89 10.00 -15.29 7.04
C LEU A 89 11.05 -15.15 8.14
N VAL A 90 10.77 -14.33 9.16
CA VAL A 90 11.71 -14.01 10.24
C VAL A 90 11.13 -14.25 11.62
N ALA A 91 9.81 -14.48 11.73
CA ALA A 91 9.15 -14.67 13.00
C ALA A 91 7.82 -15.41 12.83
N ALA A 92 7.32 -15.94 13.96
CA ALA A 92 6.00 -16.55 14.06
C ALA A 92 5.27 -16.01 15.29
N ILE A 93 3.95 -15.77 15.17
CA ILE A 93 3.07 -15.42 16.28
C ILE A 93 2.01 -16.51 16.36
N THR A 94 2.02 -17.31 17.43
CA THR A 94 1.21 -18.52 17.54
C THR A 94 0.89 -18.90 18.97
N GLY A 95 -0.28 -19.49 19.20
CA GLY A 95 -0.62 -20.10 20.50
C GLY A 95 0.02 -21.46 20.72
N THR A 96 0.72 -22.03 19.73
CA THR A 96 1.35 -23.36 19.85
C THR A 96 2.83 -23.26 19.47
N ARG A 97 3.69 -23.14 20.47
CA ARG A 97 5.14 -22.94 20.29
C ARG A 97 5.78 -23.99 19.38
N ALA A 98 5.43 -25.26 19.53
CA ALA A 98 5.97 -26.35 18.70
C ALA A 98 5.69 -26.17 17.19
N LYS A 99 4.62 -25.48 16.79
CA LYS A 99 4.38 -25.11 15.38
C LYS A 99 5.34 -24.03 14.93
N GLY A 100 5.65 -23.07 15.79
CA GLY A 100 6.64 -22.04 15.54
C GLY A 100 8.05 -22.61 15.37
N GLU A 101 8.44 -23.55 16.21
CA GLU A 101 9.76 -24.22 16.17
C GLU A 101 9.96 -24.98 14.85
N LYS A 102 8.93 -25.72 14.39
CA LYS A 102 8.98 -26.37 13.06
C LYS A 102 9.16 -25.34 11.94
N LEU A 103 8.48 -24.23 12.03
CA LEU A 103 8.55 -23.16 11.03
C LEU A 103 9.92 -22.45 11.07
N ALA A 104 10.45 -22.19 12.27
CA ALA A 104 11.77 -21.62 12.48
C ALA A 104 12.87 -22.49 11.86
N LYS A 105 12.83 -23.78 12.10
CA LYS A 105 13.76 -24.76 11.52
C LYS A 105 13.69 -24.78 9.98
N LEU A 106 12.47 -24.70 9.42
CA LEU A 106 12.27 -24.75 7.96
C LEU A 106 12.79 -23.47 7.27
N HIS A 107 12.56 -22.31 7.86
CA HIS A 107 12.90 -21.00 7.27
C HIS A 107 14.22 -20.42 7.78
N GLY A 108 14.86 -21.05 8.77
CA GLY A 108 16.16 -20.63 9.31
C GLY A 108 16.11 -19.34 10.14
N PHE A 109 14.99 -19.03 10.81
CA PHE A 109 14.93 -17.92 11.74
C PHE A 109 15.10 -18.37 13.21
N ASP A 110 15.51 -17.45 14.08
CA ASP A 110 15.78 -17.73 15.48
C ASP A 110 14.46 -18.07 16.23
N GLU A 111 14.47 -19.12 17.04
CA GLU A 111 13.36 -19.51 17.90
C GLU A 111 13.00 -18.44 18.94
N ALA A 112 13.91 -17.51 19.25
CA ALA A 112 13.61 -16.32 20.04
C ALA A 112 12.56 -15.41 19.37
N ASN A 113 12.38 -15.53 18.05
CA ASN A 113 11.39 -14.81 17.25
C ASN A 113 10.04 -15.56 17.16
N ILE A 114 9.79 -16.51 18.05
CA ILE A 114 8.48 -17.17 18.20
C ILE A 114 7.75 -16.50 19.36
N TYR A 115 6.64 -15.85 19.06
CA TYR A 115 5.84 -15.07 20.00
C TYR A 115 4.47 -15.71 20.22
N SER A 116 3.91 -15.51 21.42
CA SER A 116 2.49 -15.73 21.69
C SER A 116 1.68 -14.47 21.37
N TYR A 117 0.34 -14.59 21.32
CA TYR A 117 -0.56 -13.49 20.95
C TYR A 117 -0.63 -12.34 21.97
N ASP A 118 0.00 -12.46 23.11
CA ASP A 118 0.14 -11.43 24.15
C ASP A 118 1.49 -10.70 24.12
N GLN A 119 2.45 -11.13 23.30
CA GLN A 119 3.83 -10.61 23.25
C GLN A 119 4.06 -9.55 22.17
N TRP A 120 3.07 -8.70 21.91
CA TRP A 120 3.16 -7.66 20.88
C TRP A 120 4.21 -6.58 21.19
N ASP A 121 4.53 -6.36 22.46
CA ASP A 121 5.64 -5.52 22.90
C ASP A 121 6.98 -6.02 22.37
N LYS A 122 7.22 -7.31 22.39
CA LYS A 122 8.42 -7.94 21.82
C LYS A 122 8.43 -7.88 20.29
N VAL A 123 7.26 -8.08 19.65
CA VAL A 123 7.12 -7.88 18.20
C VAL A 123 7.46 -6.44 17.81
N ALA A 124 7.06 -5.46 18.61
CA ALA A 124 7.33 -4.05 18.34
C ALA A 124 8.84 -3.74 18.33
N THR A 125 9.61 -4.33 19.25
CA THR A 125 11.05 -4.10 19.39
C THR A 125 11.88 -4.88 18.37
N ASN A 126 11.33 -5.93 17.76
CA ASN A 126 12.06 -6.71 16.75
C ASN A 126 12.14 -5.95 15.41
N LYS A 127 13.35 -5.49 15.07
CA LYS A 127 13.64 -4.71 13.85
C LYS A 127 13.71 -5.56 12.59
N GLU A 128 13.76 -6.88 12.71
CA GLU A 128 13.73 -7.77 11.55
C GLU A 128 12.31 -7.88 10.94
N ILE A 129 11.26 -7.63 11.76
CA ILE A 129 9.88 -7.71 11.33
C ILE A 129 9.46 -6.37 10.70
N ASP A 130 9.18 -6.37 9.41
CA ASP A 130 8.59 -5.24 8.68
C ASP A 130 7.08 -5.38 8.57
N VAL A 131 6.61 -6.60 8.34
CA VAL A 131 5.23 -6.93 8.02
C VAL A 131 4.74 -8.08 8.89
N VAL A 132 3.56 -7.95 9.46
CA VAL A 132 2.82 -9.05 10.07
C VAL A 132 1.77 -9.54 9.09
N TYR A 133 1.80 -10.82 8.75
CA TYR A 133 0.77 -11.46 7.94
C TYR A 133 -0.20 -12.20 8.85
N VAL A 134 -1.40 -11.66 9.01
CA VAL A 134 -2.45 -12.19 9.87
C VAL A 134 -3.23 -13.26 9.11
N VAL A 135 -3.16 -14.50 9.60
CA VAL A 135 -3.75 -15.72 9.00
C VAL A 135 -4.52 -16.51 10.08
N THR A 136 -5.02 -15.80 11.07
CA THR A 136 -5.84 -16.35 12.14
C THR A 136 -7.28 -16.60 11.67
N PRO A 137 -8.14 -17.23 12.47
CA PRO A 137 -9.58 -17.26 12.15
C PRO A 137 -10.16 -15.85 12.04
N PRO A 138 -11.16 -15.63 11.13
CA PRO A 138 -11.71 -14.30 10.84
C PRO A 138 -12.19 -13.50 12.05
N GLY A 139 -12.75 -14.18 13.05
CA GLY A 139 -13.26 -13.52 14.27
C GLY A 139 -12.21 -12.83 15.13
N ILE A 140 -10.92 -13.07 14.89
CA ILE A 140 -9.82 -12.41 15.61
C ILE A 140 -8.86 -11.66 14.66
N HIS A 141 -9.24 -11.46 13.39
CA HIS A 141 -8.45 -10.68 12.44
C HIS A 141 -8.26 -9.25 12.94
N ALA A 142 -9.35 -8.55 13.26
CA ALA A 142 -9.29 -7.16 13.71
C ALA A 142 -8.39 -6.99 14.94
N GLN A 143 -8.53 -7.83 15.94
CA GLN A 143 -7.70 -7.80 17.14
C GLN A 143 -6.20 -7.88 16.81
N ASN A 144 -5.80 -8.85 15.99
CA ASN A 144 -4.39 -9.05 15.64
C ASN A 144 -3.85 -7.95 14.72
N VAL A 145 -4.67 -7.43 13.80
CA VAL A 145 -4.30 -6.31 12.91
C VAL A 145 -4.08 -5.03 13.72
N LEU A 146 -4.98 -4.72 14.65
CA LEU A 146 -4.84 -3.56 15.53
C LEU A 146 -3.58 -3.66 16.40
N ALA A 147 -3.29 -4.84 16.95
CA ALA A 147 -2.10 -5.10 17.74
C ALA A 147 -0.81 -4.97 16.89
N ALA A 148 -0.81 -5.47 15.66
CA ALA A 148 0.31 -5.34 14.74
C ALA A 148 0.59 -3.87 14.37
N PHE A 149 -0.45 -3.06 14.15
CA PHE A 149 -0.30 -1.62 13.96
C PHE A 149 0.22 -0.92 15.22
N GLY A 150 -0.27 -1.32 16.40
CA GLY A 150 0.27 -0.85 17.69
C GLY A 150 1.75 -1.18 17.86
N ALA A 151 2.20 -2.32 17.35
CA ALA A 151 3.60 -2.72 17.28
C ALA A 151 4.40 -2.00 16.16
N GLY A 152 3.79 -1.08 15.42
CA GLY A 152 4.46 -0.29 14.38
C GLY A 152 4.80 -1.08 13.12
N LYS A 153 4.11 -2.18 12.83
CA LYS A 153 4.36 -3.04 11.67
C LYS A 153 3.36 -2.76 10.54
N HIS A 154 3.76 -3.00 9.29
CA HIS A 154 2.82 -3.12 8.18
C HIS A 154 2.02 -4.42 8.31
N VAL A 155 0.84 -4.48 7.71
CA VAL A 155 -0.04 -5.65 7.87
C VAL A 155 -0.53 -6.16 6.52
N ILE A 156 -0.47 -7.48 6.35
CA ILE A 156 -1.27 -8.23 5.39
C ILE A 156 -2.28 -9.02 6.23
N CYS A 157 -3.55 -9.01 5.87
CA CYS A 157 -4.58 -9.78 6.55
C CYS A 157 -5.31 -10.66 5.55
N GLU A 158 -5.53 -11.93 5.92
CA GLU A 158 -6.34 -12.83 5.10
C GLU A 158 -7.80 -12.37 4.99
N LYS A 159 -8.43 -12.86 3.92
CA LYS A 159 -9.86 -12.68 3.69
C LYS A 159 -10.70 -13.61 4.61
N PRO A 160 -11.91 -13.22 4.98
CA PRO A 160 -12.47 -11.87 4.88
C PRO A 160 -11.72 -10.91 5.81
N MET A 161 -11.72 -9.61 5.49
CA MET A 161 -10.97 -8.60 6.24
C MET A 161 -11.30 -8.64 7.75
N ALA A 162 -12.59 -8.69 8.09
CA ALA A 162 -13.11 -8.79 9.45
C ALA A 162 -14.53 -9.37 9.42
N THR A 163 -15.17 -9.47 10.58
CA THR A 163 -16.53 -10.01 10.73
C THR A 163 -17.61 -8.93 10.75
N SER A 164 -17.23 -7.65 10.79
CA SER A 164 -18.15 -6.51 10.75
C SER A 164 -17.54 -5.30 10.04
N VAL A 165 -18.40 -4.40 9.56
CA VAL A 165 -17.98 -3.12 8.96
C VAL A 165 -17.23 -2.27 9.98
N ALA A 166 -17.71 -2.23 11.23
CA ALA A 166 -17.06 -1.46 12.29
C ALA A 166 -15.62 -1.92 12.55
N GLU A 167 -15.36 -3.23 12.51
CA GLU A 167 -14.00 -3.76 12.62
C GLU A 167 -13.14 -3.37 11.41
N CYS A 168 -13.69 -3.43 10.20
CA CYS A 168 -12.98 -2.99 9.00
C CYS A 168 -12.59 -1.52 9.10
N ASP A 169 -13.50 -0.65 9.52
CA ASP A 169 -13.25 0.78 9.69
C ASP A 169 -12.18 1.03 10.77
N ALA A 170 -12.23 0.30 11.88
CA ALA A 170 -11.22 0.37 12.94
C ALA A 170 -9.83 -0.02 12.43
N MET A 171 -9.72 -1.09 11.64
CA MET A 171 -8.46 -1.54 11.05
C MET A 171 -7.89 -0.49 10.09
N ILE A 172 -8.72 0.09 9.22
CA ILE A 172 -8.32 1.15 8.29
C ILE A 172 -7.85 2.39 9.04
N ALA A 173 -8.61 2.83 10.05
CA ALA A 173 -8.27 3.98 10.87
C ALA A 173 -6.95 3.77 11.62
N ALA A 174 -6.74 2.60 12.20
CA ALA A 174 -5.51 2.24 12.90
C ALA A 174 -4.29 2.26 11.98
N GLY A 175 -4.41 1.71 10.77
CA GLY A 175 -3.34 1.75 9.77
C GLY A 175 -2.95 3.18 9.38
N LYS A 176 -3.95 4.04 9.13
CA LYS A 176 -3.75 5.47 8.86
C LYS A 176 -3.05 6.17 10.02
N LYS A 177 -3.53 5.96 11.25
CA LYS A 177 -2.95 6.55 12.48
C LYS A 177 -1.51 6.12 12.70
N ALA A 178 -1.19 4.85 12.46
CA ALA A 178 0.17 4.30 12.60
C ALA A 178 1.10 4.68 11.43
N GLY A 179 0.61 5.28 10.35
CA GLY A 179 1.39 5.53 9.13
C GLY A 179 1.84 4.21 8.46
N LYS A 180 1.06 3.13 8.63
CA LYS A 180 1.37 1.78 8.13
C LYS A 180 0.36 1.34 7.07
N ARG A 181 0.77 0.41 6.22
CA ARG A 181 -0.05 -0.12 5.15
C ARG A 181 -0.83 -1.34 5.62
N LEU A 182 -2.08 -1.44 5.17
CA LEU A 182 -2.93 -2.61 5.27
C LEU A 182 -3.17 -3.16 3.86
N ALA A 183 -2.94 -4.43 3.66
CA ALA A 183 -3.34 -5.17 2.47
C ALA A 183 -4.22 -6.35 2.88
N ILE A 184 -5.22 -6.67 2.05
CA ILE A 184 -6.09 -7.83 2.29
C ILE A 184 -5.81 -8.88 1.23
N GLY A 185 -5.72 -10.14 1.64
CA GLY A 185 -5.37 -11.29 0.82
C GLY A 185 -6.51 -11.76 -0.11
N TYR A 186 -7.21 -10.84 -0.78
CA TYR A 186 -8.14 -11.23 -1.84
C TYR A 186 -7.39 -11.67 -3.09
N ARG A 187 -7.87 -12.74 -3.72
CA ARG A 187 -7.48 -13.11 -5.08
C ARG A 187 -8.49 -12.49 -6.07
N LEU A 188 -7.97 -11.91 -7.13
CA LEU A 188 -8.76 -11.45 -8.27
C LEU A 188 -8.98 -12.60 -9.26
#